data_03b2e1b7d6ec983dd3424ce8923757f3
#
_entry.id   03b2e1b7d6ec983dd3424ce8923757f3
#
_cell.length_a   1.000
_cell.length_b   1.000
_cell.length_c   1.000
_cell.angle_alpha   90.00
_cell.angle_beta   90.00
_cell.angle_gamma   90.00
#
_symmetry.space_group_name_H-M   'P 1'
#
loop_
_entity.id
_entity.type
_entity.pdbx_description
1 polymer ?
#
loop_
_entity_poly.entity_id
_entity_poly.type
_entity_poly.pdbx_seq_one_letter_code
_entity_poly.pdbx_strand_id
1 'polypeptide(L)'
;MFTRHSNPVPAASPKRLAISLVAGLYISGVLALATLPLGAAESSNVMADKPAAGGQALGVPSGTYGLDKTHGYITFGYSHLGFSNPEVGFNDFDVALTLDAQAPQNSTFEVVIQAASIDSRVAKFDEHLIGADYFDVATHKTIRFVSSAIQMTSANTADITGTLTLKGQSHPVTLSAVLNKAGIHPLARVPALGVSASATLKRSQWGLDKYVPMVSDEVEVRIEIELPKAK
;
A
#
# COMPACT_ATOMS: atom_id res chain seq x y z
N MET A 1 45.03 27.47 23.53
CA MET A 1 44.75 26.90 24.84
C MET A 1 43.29 27.14 25.14
N PHE A 2 42.40 26.24 24.71
CA PHE A 2 40.96 26.35 24.91
C PHE A 2 40.48 25.22 25.79
N THR A 3 40.07 25.56 27.00
CA THR A 3 39.52 24.65 28.00
C THR A 3 38.05 24.34 27.63
N ARG A 4 37.72 23.07 27.41
CA ARG A 4 36.34 22.59 27.27
C ARG A 4 35.72 22.38 28.65
N HIS A 5 34.63 23.10 28.91
CA HIS A 5 33.77 22.83 30.05
C HIS A 5 32.74 21.77 29.62
N SER A 6 32.75 20.63 30.27
CA SER A 6 31.77 19.56 30.16
C SER A 6 30.68 19.75 31.22
N ASN A 7 29.46 20.00 30.83
CA ASN A 7 28.29 19.95 31.71
C ASN A 7 27.78 18.51 31.81
N PRO A 8 27.48 18.02 33.03
CA PRO A 8 26.91 16.69 33.23
C PRO A 8 25.40 16.67 32.92
N VAL A 9 24.96 15.60 32.21
CA VAL A 9 23.56 15.28 31.92
C VAL A 9 22.92 14.68 33.18
N PRO A 10 21.72 15.10 33.62
CA PRO A 10 21.04 14.50 34.76
C PRO A 10 20.42 13.15 34.40
N ALA A 11 20.63 12.16 35.30
CA ALA A 11 20.06 10.84 35.22
C ALA A 11 18.53 10.83 35.44
N ALA A 12 17.78 10.20 34.55
CA ALA A 12 16.34 9.99 34.72
C ALA A 12 16.05 8.77 35.60
N SER A 13 15.26 8.97 36.65
CA SER A 13 14.75 7.92 37.53
C SER A 13 13.63 7.10 36.91
N PRO A 14 13.56 5.77 37.12
CA PRO A 14 12.48 4.94 36.61
C PRO A 14 11.23 5.07 37.50
N LYS A 15 10.11 5.47 36.93
CA LYS A 15 8.78 5.42 37.57
C LYS A 15 8.28 3.97 37.61
N ARG A 16 8.11 3.43 38.83
CA ARG A 16 7.47 2.14 39.06
C ARG A 16 5.97 2.24 38.80
N LEU A 17 5.46 1.37 37.92
CA LEU A 17 4.03 1.20 37.64
C LEU A 17 3.48 0.21 38.71
N ALA A 18 2.55 0.67 39.54
CA ALA A 18 1.84 -0.16 40.51
C ALA A 18 0.66 -0.87 39.85
N ILE A 19 0.64 -2.20 39.90
CA ILE A 19 -0.48 -3.04 39.49
C ILE A 19 -1.40 -3.22 40.69
N SER A 20 -2.63 -2.68 40.64
CA SER A 20 -3.69 -2.95 41.62
C SER A 20 -4.47 -4.20 41.24
N LEU A 21 -4.39 -5.23 42.04
CA LEU A 21 -5.28 -6.39 42.03
C LEU A 21 -6.59 -5.99 42.71
N VAL A 22 -7.72 -6.15 41.99
CA VAL A 22 -9.06 -6.13 42.61
C VAL A 22 -9.58 -7.56 42.64
N ALA A 23 -9.74 -8.06 43.86
CA ALA A 23 -10.32 -9.37 44.14
C ALA A 23 -11.85 -9.32 44.02
N GLY A 24 -12.42 -10.29 43.34
CA GLY A 24 -13.84 -10.43 43.12
C GLY A 24 -14.59 -11.03 44.30
N LEU A 25 -15.83 -10.65 44.45
CA LEU A 25 -16.76 -11.18 45.44
C LEU A 25 -17.75 -12.15 44.75
N TYR A 26 -17.75 -13.41 45.20
CA TYR A 26 -18.74 -14.40 44.82
C TYR A 26 -20.08 -14.12 45.52
N ILE A 27 -21.19 -14.07 44.75
CA ILE A 27 -22.51 -14.20 45.29
C ILE A 27 -23.21 -15.37 44.66
N SER A 28 -23.47 -16.39 45.46
CA SER A 28 -24.28 -17.56 45.12
C SER A 28 -25.76 -17.19 45.17
N GLY A 29 -26.52 -17.41 44.11
CA GLY A 29 -27.97 -17.25 44.05
C GLY A 29 -28.59 -18.52 43.41
N VAL A 30 -29.53 -19.10 44.16
CA VAL A 30 -30.18 -20.38 43.99
C VAL A 30 -31.19 -20.40 42.85
N LEU A 31 -31.11 -21.43 42.06
CA LEU A 31 -32.04 -22.29 41.33
C LEU A 31 -33.54 -21.95 41.35
N ALA A 32 -34.13 -21.75 40.15
CA ALA A 32 -35.52 -22.08 39.85
C ALA A 32 -35.59 -22.72 38.45
N LEU A 33 -35.94 -24.02 38.41
CA LEU A 33 -36.27 -24.74 37.20
C LEU A 33 -37.63 -24.29 36.68
N ALA A 34 -37.70 -23.71 35.49
CA ALA A 34 -38.92 -23.64 34.69
C ALA A 34 -38.69 -24.35 33.37
N THR A 35 -39.38 -25.48 33.20
CA THR A 35 -39.45 -26.24 31.95
C THR A 35 -40.38 -25.55 30.97
N LEU A 36 -39.86 -25.10 29.82
CA LEU A 36 -40.67 -24.70 28.68
C LEU A 36 -40.33 -25.58 27.46
N PRO A 37 -41.30 -25.77 26.55
CA PRO A 37 -41.18 -26.83 25.53
C PRO A 37 -40.20 -26.47 24.40
N LEU A 38 -39.59 -27.56 23.90
CA LEU A 38 -38.68 -27.56 22.79
C LEU A 38 -39.39 -27.18 21.48
N GLY A 39 -39.38 -25.91 21.14
CA GLY A 39 -39.69 -25.44 19.78
C GLY A 39 -38.42 -25.47 18.95
N ALA A 40 -38.42 -26.30 17.89
CA ALA A 40 -37.32 -26.35 16.91
C ALA A 40 -37.25 -24.96 16.24
N ALA A 41 -36.24 -24.14 16.61
CA ALA A 41 -35.87 -22.97 15.87
C ALA A 41 -34.96 -23.40 14.74
N GLU A 42 -35.49 -23.41 13.52
CA GLU A 42 -34.71 -23.49 12.31
C GLU A 42 -33.73 -22.30 12.33
N SER A 43 -32.43 -22.59 12.47
CA SER A 43 -31.37 -21.63 12.28
C SER A 43 -31.33 -21.26 10.82
N SER A 44 -32.11 -20.27 10.42
CA SER A 44 -31.90 -19.54 9.17
C SER A 44 -30.54 -18.86 9.27
N ASN A 45 -29.54 -19.49 8.70
CA ASN A 45 -28.21 -18.92 8.51
C ASN A 45 -28.34 -17.82 7.43
N VAL A 46 -28.89 -16.67 7.80
CA VAL A 46 -28.81 -15.45 6.98
C VAL A 46 -27.35 -15.03 7.03
N MET A 47 -26.56 -15.57 6.09
CA MET A 47 -25.35 -14.87 5.68
C MET A 47 -25.82 -13.48 5.26
N ALA A 48 -25.58 -12.49 6.11
CA ALA A 48 -25.67 -11.10 5.73
C ALA A 48 -24.65 -10.90 4.61
N ASP A 49 -25.16 -10.97 3.39
CA ASP A 49 -24.45 -10.54 2.19
C ASP A 49 -24.12 -9.07 2.45
N LYS A 50 -22.86 -8.79 2.85
CA LYS A 50 -22.37 -7.43 2.98
C LYS A 50 -22.50 -6.84 1.58
N PRO A 51 -23.36 -5.83 1.35
CA PRO A 51 -23.50 -5.27 0.03
C PRO A 51 -22.10 -4.83 -0.41
N ALA A 52 -21.62 -5.37 -1.54
CA ALA A 52 -20.45 -4.83 -2.20
C ALA A 52 -20.72 -3.33 -2.35
N ALA A 53 -19.88 -2.48 -1.77
CA ALA A 53 -20.03 -1.05 -1.89
C ALA A 53 -19.90 -0.73 -3.38
N GLY A 54 -21.04 -0.58 -4.06
CA GLY A 54 -21.08 -0.14 -5.45
C GLY A 54 -20.39 1.22 -5.48
N GLY A 55 -19.32 1.37 -6.28
CA GLY A 55 -18.59 2.62 -6.39
C GLY A 55 -19.55 3.75 -6.77
N GLN A 56 -19.43 4.88 -6.09
CA GLN A 56 -20.18 6.08 -6.44
C GLN A 56 -19.65 6.62 -7.79
N ALA A 57 -20.54 7.05 -8.67
CA ALA A 57 -20.16 7.68 -9.94
C ALA A 57 -19.21 8.86 -9.68
N LEU A 58 -18.09 8.87 -10.41
CA LEU A 58 -17.08 9.93 -10.30
C LEU A 58 -17.51 11.15 -11.13
N GLY A 59 -17.23 12.35 -10.64
CA GLY A 59 -17.57 13.62 -11.31
C GLY A 59 -16.73 13.96 -12.55
N VAL A 60 -16.20 12.94 -13.24
CA VAL A 60 -15.38 13.05 -14.46
C VAL A 60 -15.89 12.07 -15.53
N PRO A 61 -15.62 12.31 -16.84
CA PRO A 61 -16.07 11.40 -17.90
C PRO A 61 -15.28 10.09 -17.89
N SER A 62 -15.91 8.99 -18.29
CA SER A 62 -15.23 7.73 -18.61
C SER A 62 -14.25 7.89 -19.78
N GLY A 63 -13.28 6.98 -19.88
CA GLY A 63 -12.30 6.95 -20.97
C GLY A 63 -10.87 6.74 -20.46
N THR A 64 -9.87 7.02 -21.30
CA THR A 64 -8.47 6.80 -21.00
C THR A 64 -7.87 8.00 -20.27
N TYR A 65 -7.10 7.70 -19.23
CA TYR A 65 -6.33 8.64 -18.44
C TYR A 65 -4.87 8.16 -18.39
N GLY A 66 -3.93 9.09 -18.51
CA GLY A 66 -2.49 8.79 -18.49
C GLY A 66 -1.77 9.56 -17.40
N LEU A 67 -0.53 9.16 -17.13
CA LEU A 67 0.30 9.79 -16.09
C LEU A 67 0.69 11.23 -16.49
N ASP A 68 0.53 12.17 -15.57
CA ASP A 68 1.33 13.40 -15.58
C ASP A 68 2.72 13.09 -14.98
N LYS A 69 3.73 12.98 -15.84
CA LYS A 69 5.11 12.63 -15.43
C LYS A 69 5.76 13.66 -14.49
N THR A 70 5.19 14.87 -14.37
CA THR A 70 5.70 15.88 -13.45
C THR A 70 5.13 15.74 -12.02
N HIS A 71 4.05 14.97 -11.88
CA HIS A 71 3.36 14.74 -10.60
C HIS A 71 3.13 13.23 -10.35
N GLY A 72 4.11 12.41 -10.73
CA GLY A 72 4.11 10.98 -10.51
C GLY A 72 5.30 10.53 -9.66
N TYR A 73 5.04 9.73 -8.62
CA TYR A 73 6.06 9.19 -7.72
C TYR A 73 5.75 7.73 -7.41
N ILE A 74 6.75 6.86 -7.61
CA ILE A 74 6.75 5.48 -7.12
C ILE A 74 8.01 5.32 -6.27
N THR A 75 7.82 4.99 -4.99
CA THR A 75 8.92 4.73 -4.06
C THR A 75 8.71 3.42 -3.34
N PHE A 76 9.78 2.84 -2.83
CA PHE A 76 9.71 1.74 -1.89
C PHE A 76 10.69 1.95 -0.74
N GLY A 77 10.24 1.60 0.47
CA GLY A 77 11.02 1.69 1.70
C GLY A 77 11.34 0.31 2.26
N TYR A 78 12.45 0.18 2.98
CA TYR A 78 12.87 -1.06 3.63
C TYR A 78 13.66 -0.76 4.92
N SER A 79 13.69 -1.72 5.85
CA SER A 79 14.55 -1.59 7.04
C SER A 79 15.97 -2.07 6.74
N HIS A 80 16.96 -1.21 6.98
CA HIS A 80 18.37 -1.50 6.84
C HIS A 80 19.00 -1.80 8.20
N LEU A 81 19.17 -3.06 8.55
CA LEU A 81 19.79 -3.55 9.79
C LEU A 81 19.13 -3.00 11.08
N GLY A 82 17.91 -2.47 10.98
CA GLY A 82 17.22 -1.79 12.07
C GLY A 82 17.75 -0.39 12.41
N PHE A 83 18.78 0.11 11.68
CA PHE A 83 19.34 1.44 11.93
C PHE A 83 18.61 2.56 11.17
N SER A 84 18.06 2.25 10.01
CA SER A 84 17.38 3.23 9.17
C SER A 84 16.33 2.57 8.25
N ASN A 85 15.43 3.39 7.73
CA ASN A 85 14.44 2.99 6.74
C ASN A 85 14.62 3.84 5.49
N PRO A 86 15.57 3.47 4.59
CA PRO A 86 15.80 4.17 3.34
C PRO A 86 14.59 4.07 2.42
N GLU A 87 14.37 5.11 1.60
CA GLU A 87 13.43 5.12 0.48
C GLU A 87 14.19 5.25 -0.84
N VAL A 88 13.76 4.44 -1.81
CA VAL A 88 14.30 4.40 -3.18
C VAL A 88 13.16 4.66 -4.15
N GLY A 89 13.38 5.48 -5.17
CA GLY A 89 12.39 5.82 -6.18
C GLY A 89 12.67 5.21 -7.55
N PHE A 90 11.67 5.34 -8.43
CA PHE A 90 11.81 5.14 -9.87
C PHE A 90 11.40 6.43 -10.58
N ASN A 91 12.30 6.97 -11.41
CA ASN A 91 12.13 8.27 -12.06
C ASN A 91 11.48 8.20 -13.45
N ASP A 92 11.32 7.00 -14.04
CA ASP A 92 10.65 6.82 -15.34
C ASP A 92 9.68 5.66 -15.29
N PHE A 93 8.40 5.99 -15.39
CA PHE A 93 7.31 5.04 -15.48
C PHE A 93 6.11 5.65 -16.19
N ASP A 94 5.21 4.80 -16.67
CA ASP A 94 3.95 5.18 -17.28
C ASP A 94 2.79 4.48 -16.58
N VAL A 95 1.64 5.16 -16.59
CA VAL A 95 0.38 4.65 -16.06
C VAL A 95 -0.69 4.82 -17.12
N ALA A 96 -1.43 3.76 -17.38
CA ALA A 96 -2.63 3.76 -18.22
C ALA A 96 -3.84 3.33 -17.39
N LEU A 97 -4.85 4.18 -17.29
CA LEU A 97 -6.13 3.89 -16.68
C LEU A 97 -7.23 3.98 -17.74
N THR A 98 -7.97 2.89 -17.95
CA THR A 98 -9.26 2.95 -18.64
C THR A 98 -10.36 3.04 -17.60
N LEU A 99 -10.92 4.22 -17.44
CA LEU A 99 -11.89 4.55 -16.40
C LEU A 99 -13.32 4.29 -16.86
N ASP A 100 -14.08 3.52 -16.09
CA ASP A 100 -15.54 3.57 -16.06
C ASP A 100 -15.98 4.48 -14.90
N ALA A 101 -16.31 5.72 -15.20
CA ALA A 101 -16.64 6.71 -14.15
C ALA A 101 -18.00 6.46 -13.50
N GLN A 102 -18.87 5.64 -14.09
CA GLN A 102 -20.18 5.26 -13.53
C GLN A 102 -20.06 4.01 -12.63
N ALA A 103 -19.11 3.14 -12.94
CA ALA A 103 -18.83 1.91 -12.23
C ALA A 103 -17.31 1.70 -12.08
N PRO A 104 -16.63 2.46 -11.19
CA PRO A 104 -15.16 2.46 -11.09
C PRO A 104 -14.53 1.08 -10.89
N GLN A 105 -15.28 0.12 -10.35
CA GLN A 105 -14.85 -1.28 -10.21
C GLN A 105 -14.64 -1.99 -11.57
N ASN A 106 -15.20 -1.48 -12.65
CA ASN A 106 -15.03 -2.03 -14.01
C ASN A 106 -13.81 -1.41 -14.73
N SER A 107 -13.10 -0.50 -14.09
CA SER A 107 -11.91 0.15 -14.67
C SER A 107 -10.73 -0.82 -14.75
N THR A 108 -9.78 -0.53 -15.63
CA THR A 108 -8.51 -1.27 -15.74
C THR A 108 -7.33 -0.34 -15.56
N PHE A 109 -6.28 -0.84 -14.90
CA PHE A 109 -5.12 -0.08 -14.53
C PHE A 109 -3.84 -0.84 -14.86
N GLU A 110 -2.91 -0.17 -15.54
CA GLU A 110 -1.59 -0.71 -15.89
C GLU A 110 -0.50 0.29 -15.53
N VAL A 111 0.58 -0.21 -14.93
CA VAL A 111 1.81 0.54 -14.64
C VAL A 111 2.99 -0.17 -15.29
N VAL A 112 3.83 0.59 -16.00
CA VAL A 112 5.09 0.11 -16.57
C VAL A 112 6.20 1.00 -16.08
N ILE A 113 7.16 0.44 -15.32
CA ILE A 113 8.31 1.15 -14.76
C ILE A 113 9.56 0.73 -15.56
N GLN A 114 10.38 1.69 -15.97
CA GLN A 114 11.72 1.43 -16.50
C GLN A 114 12.65 1.09 -15.33
N ALA A 115 13.07 -0.16 -15.20
CA ALA A 115 13.84 -0.62 -14.05
C ALA A 115 15.19 0.12 -13.90
N ALA A 116 15.76 0.60 -15.02
CA ALA A 116 16.97 1.41 -15.03
C ALA A 116 16.82 2.81 -14.43
N SER A 117 15.57 3.27 -14.20
CA SER A 117 15.29 4.58 -13.62
C SER A 117 15.32 4.61 -12.09
N ILE A 118 15.79 3.52 -11.49
CA ILE A 118 15.93 3.41 -10.04
C ILE A 118 16.88 4.50 -9.50
N ASP A 119 16.49 5.13 -8.40
CA ASP A 119 17.22 6.23 -7.78
C ASP A 119 17.16 6.11 -6.24
N SER A 120 18.26 5.72 -5.65
CA SER A 120 18.47 5.69 -4.20
C SER A 120 19.09 6.99 -3.67
N ARG A 121 19.31 7.98 -4.54
CA ARG A 121 20.08 9.20 -4.26
C ARG A 121 21.57 8.95 -3.96
N VAL A 122 22.05 7.73 -4.21
CA VAL A 122 23.45 7.32 -4.05
C VAL A 122 23.87 6.55 -5.31
N ALA A 123 24.51 7.23 -6.25
CA ALA A 123 24.83 6.69 -7.57
C ALA A 123 25.54 5.33 -7.53
N LYS A 124 26.48 5.14 -6.58
CA LYS A 124 27.15 3.84 -6.41
C LYS A 124 26.22 2.72 -5.95
N PHE A 125 25.18 3.05 -5.20
CA PHE A 125 24.17 2.06 -4.79
C PHE A 125 23.20 1.76 -5.95
N ASP A 126 22.89 2.76 -6.76
CA ASP A 126 22.08 2.57 -7.97
C ASP A 126 22.76 1.60 -8.94
N GLU A 127 24.09 1.69 -9.10
CA GLU A 127 24.88 0.70 -9.87
C GLU A 127 24.72 -0.73 -9.34
N HIS A 128 24.63 -0.91 -8.02
CA HIS A 128 24.37 -2.23 -7.43
C HIS A 128 22.94 -2.69 -7.70
N LEU A 129 21.96 -1.79 -7.56
CA LEU A 129 20.54 -2.11 -7.71
C LEU A 129 20.20 -2.54 -9.14
N ILE A 130 20.79 -1.94 -10.18
CA ILE A 130 20.58 -2.35 -11.56
C ILE A 130 21.27 -3.68 -11.92
N GLY A 131 22.20 -4.16 -11.09
CA GLY A 131 22.98 -5.37 -11.31
C GLY A 131 22.17 -6.66 -11.19
N ALA A 132 22.79 -7.78 -11.65
CA ALA A 132 22.17 -9.11 -11.71
C ALA A 132 21.71 -9.64 -10.33
N ASP A 133 22.40 -9.28 -9.26
CA ASP A 133 22.08 -9.66 -7.88
C ASP A 133 20.77 -9.03 -7.38
N TYR A 134 20.30 -7.94 -8.03
CA TYR A 134 19.10 -7.19 -7.66
C TYR A 134 18.12 -7.17 -8.84
N PHE A 135 17.87 -6.04 -9.48
CA PHE A 135 16.85 -5.91 -10.52
C PHE A 135 17.22 -6.53 -11.86
N ASP A 136 18.52 -6.85 -12.09
CA ASP A 136 19.03 -7.43 -13.32
C ASP A 136 18.50 -6.71 -14.58
N VAL A 137 18.70 -5.41 -14.61
CA VAL A 137 18.13 -4.52 -15.63
C VAL A 137 18.61 -4.84 -17.04
N ALA A 138 19.79 -5.46 -17.17
CA ALA A 138 20.31 -5.91 -18.47
C ALA A 138 19.37 -6.95 -19.11
N THR A 139 18.80 -7.85 -18.30
CA THR A 139 17.88 -8.91 -18.73
C THR A 139 16.42 -8.46 -18.62
N HIS A 140 16.07 -7.73 -17.55
CA HIS A 140 14.70 -7.35 -17.20
C HIS A 140 14.56 -5.82 -17.18
N LYS A 141 14.23 -5.24 -18.34
CA LYS A 141 14.21 -3.78 -18.52
C LYS A 141 13.06 -3.08 -17.83
N THR A 142 11.95 -3.81 -17.59
CA THR A 142 10.72 -3.23 -17.05
C THR A 142 10.19 -4.02 -15.86
N ILE A 143 9.53 -3.28 -14.96
CA ILE A 143 8.65 -3.81 -13.93
C ILE A 143 7.23 -3.47 -14.38
N ARG A 144 6.29 -4.42 -14.31
CA ARG A 144 4.94 -4.23 -14.84
C ARG A 144 3.88 -4.70 -13.86
N PHE A 145 2.90 -3.85 -13.58
CA PHE A 145 1.69 -4.23 -12.85
C PHE A 145 0.47 -4.10 -13.76
N VAL A 146 -0.39 -5.13 -13.75
CA VAL A 146 -1.67 -5.13 -14.47
C VAL A 146 -2.77 -5.52 -13.52
N SER A 147 -3.76 -4.65 -13.36
CA SER A 147 -4.93 -4.94 -12.53
C SER A 147 -5.77 -6.08 -13.12
N SER A 148 -6.33 -6.91 -12.24
CA SER A 148 -7.30 -7.96 -12.58
C SER A 148 -8.66 -7.71 -11.93
N ALA A 149 -8.70 -6.96 -10.82
CA ALA A 149 -9.93 -6.60 -10.13
C ALA A 149 -9.74 -5.28 -9.37
N ILE A 150 -10.81 -4.50 -9.28
CA ILE A 150 -10.91 -3.31 -8.43
C ILE A 150 -12.11 -3.52 -7.52
N GLN A 151 -11.89 -3.56 -6.23
CA GLN A 151 -12.93 -3.68 -5.22
C GLN A 151 -13.05 -2.38 -4.42
N MET A 152 -14.16 -1.68 -4.58
CA MET A 152 -14.40 -0.48 -3.77
C MET A 152 -14.58 -0.87 -2.30
N THR A 153 -13.82 -0.24 -1.40
CA THR A 153 -13.88 -0.43 0.05
C THR A 153 -14.62 0.71 0.74
N SER A 154 -14.69 1.88 0.09
CA SER A 154 -15.51 3.03 0.47
C SER A 154 -15.86 3.88 -0.76
N ALA A 155 -16.41 5.08 -0.55
CA ALA A 155 -16.73 6.01 -1.63
C ALA A 155 -15.49 6.48 -2.42
N ASN A 156 -14.31 6.49 -1.78
CA ASN A 156 -13.06 6.96 -2.39
C ASN A 156 -11.86 6.04 -2.14
N THR A 157 -12.07 4.84 -1.62
CA THR A 157 -11.01 3.85 -1.43
C THR A 157 -11.32 2.55 -2.15
N ALA A 158 -10.29 1.87 -2.61
CA ALA A 158 -10.42 0.59 -3.30
C ALA A 158 -9.19 -0.30 -3.04
N ASP A 159 -9.41 -1.61 -3.07
CA ASP A 159 -8.36 -2.60 -3.22
C ASP A 159 -8.23 -2.97 -4.70
N ILE A 160 -7.04 -2.73 -5.27
CA ILE A 160 -6.72 -3.04 -6.67
C ILE A 160 -5.84 -4.28 -6.69
N THR A 161 -6.43 -5.43 -7.00
CA THR A 161 -5.69 -6.67 -7.17
C THR A 161 -5.18 -6.79 -8.60
N GLY A 162 -3.95 -7.26 -8.76
CA GLY A 162 -3.33 -7.43 -10.07
C GLY A 162 -2.12 -8.35 -10.02
N THR A 163 -1.43 -8.44 -11.14
CA THR A 163 -0.18 -9.19 -11.28
C THR A 163 0.99 -8.23 -11.39
N LEU A 164 1.95 -8.34 -10.48
CA LEU A 164 3.23 -7.66 -10.55
C LEU A 164 4.28 -8.59 -11.16
N THR A 165 4.83 -8.19 -12.30
CA THR A 165 5.98 -8.85 -12.92
C THR A 165 7.24 -8.04 -12.65
N LEU A 166 8.19 -8.66 -11.96
CA LEU A 166 9.47 -8.07 -11.56
C LEU A 166 10.55 -9.14 -11.72
N LYS A 167 11.68 -8.78 -12.33
CA LYS A 167 12.81 -9.71 -12.57
C LYS A 167 12.33 -11.04 -13.23
N GLY A 168 11.40 -10.95 -14.18
CA GLY A 168 10.85 -12.09 -14.91
C GLY A 168 9.89 -12.99 -14.12
N GLN A 169 9.65 -12.70 -12.83
CA GLN A 169 8.71 -13.44 -11.98
C GLN A 169 7.41 -12.67 -11.80
N SER A 170 6.28 -13.36 -11.83
CA SER A 170 4.94 -12.77 -11.74
C SER A 170 4.20 -13.29 -10.51
N HIS A 171 3.77 -12.39 -9.65
CA HIS A 171 3.02 -12.72 -8.45
C HIS A 171 1.80 -11.82 -8.27
N PRO A 172 0.74 -12.29 -7.64
CA PRO A 172 -0.41 -11.45 -7.31
C PRO A 172 -0.03 -10.42 -6.25
N VAL A 173 -0.51 -9.19 -6.45
CA VAL A 173 -0.33 -8.07 -5.50
C VAL A 173 -1.66 -7.34 -5.39
N THR A 174 -1.99 -6.86 -4.19
CA THR A 174 -3.11 -5.96 -3.95
C THR A 174 -2.57 -4.61 -3.49
N LEU A 175 -2.97 -3.55 -4.20
CA LEU A 175 -2.70 -2.17 -3.83
C LEU A 175 -3.91 -1.64 -3.08
N SER A 176 -3.70 -1.05 -1.91
CA SER A 176 -4.73 -0.24 -1.23
C SER A 176 -4.65 1.17 -1.78
N ALA A 177 -5.72 1.61 -2.47
CA ALA A 177 -5.78 2.86 -3.19
C ALA A 177 -6.77 3.85 -2.58
N VAL A 178 -6.43 5.12 -2.65
CA VAL A 178 -7.28 6.27 -2.25
C VAL A 178 -7.40 7.21 -3.45
N LEU A 179 -8.63 7.48 -3.88
CA LEU A 179 -8.94 8.56 -4.80
C LEU A 179 -8.94 9.87 -4.01
N ASN A 180 -7.88 10.66 -4.14
CA ASN A 180 -7.74 11.94 -3.46
C ASN A 180 -8.70 12.98 -4.05
N LYS A 181 -8.83 12.96 -5.39
CA LYS A 181 -9.70 13.88 -6.11
C LYS A 181 -10.05 13.34 -7.50
N ALA A 182 -11.29 13.57 -7.92
CA ALA A 182 -11.73 13.51 -9.32
C ALA A 182 -12.38 14.85 -9.68
N GLY A 183 -12.01 15.45 -10.82
CA GLY A 183 -12.56 16.74 -11.22
C GLY A 183 -11.77 17.42 -12.33
N ILE A 184 -12.10 18.68 -12.62
CA ILE A 184 -11.35 19.48 -13.57
C ILE A 184 -10.07 19.98 -12.91
N HIS A 185 -8.92 19.69 -13.51
CA HIS A 185 -7.63 20.18 -13.04
C HIS A 185 -7.57 21.71 -13.20
N PRO A 186 -7.29 22.49 -12.12
CA PRO A 186 -7.47 23.95 -12.14
C PRO A 186 -6.54 24.67 -13.13
N LEU A 187 -5.35 24.15 -13.36
CA LEU A 187 -4.36 24.75 -14.27
C LEU A 187 -4.49 24.17 -15.69
N ALA A 188 -4.49 22.85 -15.84
CA ALA A 188 -4.56 22.18 -17.13
C ALA A 188 -5.96 22.26 -17.78
N ARG A 189 -7.01 22.52 -16.98
CA ARG A 189 -8.43 22.64 -17.40
C ARG A 189 -8.96 21.40 -18.10
N VAL A 190 -8.45 20.23 -17.76
CA VAL A 190 -8.91 18.92 -18.24
C VAL A 190 -9.44 18.10 -17.08
N PRO A 191 -10.32 17.12 -17.31
CA PRO A 191 -10.67 16.12 -16.31
C PRO A 191 -9.41 15.39 -15.82
N ALA A 192 -9.27 15.21 -14.51
CA ALA A 192 -8.12 14.53 -13.93
C ALA A 192 -8.51 13.79 -12.64
N LEU A 193 -7.68 12.82 -12.27
CA LEU A 193 -7.76 12.05 -11.05
C LEU A 193 -6.43 12.20 -10.29
N GLY A 194 -6.49 12.37 -8.98
CA GLY A 194 -5.34 12.25 -8.08
C GLY A 194 -5.51 10.96 -7.27
N VAL A 195 -4.50 10.10 -7.26
CA VAL A 195 -4.56 8.78 -6.59
C VAL A 195 -3.30 8.55 -5.78
N SER A 196 -3.50 8.15 -4.52
CA SER A 196 -2.46 7.57 -3.67
C SER A 196 -2.69 6.07 -3.57
N ALA A 197 -1.62 5.26 -3.61
CA ALA A 197 -1.74 3.83 -3.38
C ALA A 197 -0.52 3.30 -2.62
N SER A 198 -0.71 2.17 -1.91
CA SER A 198 0.36 1.50 -1.18
C SER A 198 0.20 -0.01 -1.20
N ALA A 199 1.32 -0.71 -1.00
CA ALA A 199 1.35 -2.15 -0.77
C ALA A 199 2.57 -2.53 0.06
N THR A 200 2.47 -3.62 0.82
CA THR A 200 3.63 -4.29 1.43
C THR A 200 3.94 -5.55 0.63
N LEU A 201 5.17 -5.69 0.17
CA LEU A 201 5.65 -6.81 -0.64
C LEU A 201 6.77 -7.54 0.09
N LYS A 202 6.88 -8.87 -0.12
CA LYS A 202 8.08 -9.63 0.25
C LYS A 202 8.97 -9.74 -0.97
N ARG A 203 10.07 -8.97 -1.00
CA ARG A 203 10.98 -8.90 -2.16
C ARG A 203 11.63 -10.23 -2.54
N SER A 204 11.76 -11.14 -1.57
CA SER A 204 12.26 -12.50 -1.81
C SER A 204 11.40 -13.30 -2.79
N GLN A 205 10.10 -13.00 -2.91
CA GLN A 205 9.21 -13.64 -3.88
C GLN A 205 9.65 -13.43 -5.33
N TRP A 206 10.40 -12.36 -5.61
CA TRP A 206 10.97 -12.07 -6.94
C TRP A 206 12.47 -12.33 -7.03
N GLY A 207 13.03 -13.14 -6.09
CA GLY A 207 14.47 -13.43 -6.07
C GLY A 207 15.35 -12.23 -5.70
N LEU A 208 14.79 -11.26 -4.97
CA LEU A 208 15.51 -10.11 -4.40
C LEU A 208 15.81 -10.37 -2.91
N ASP A 209 16.40 -11.51 -2.60
CA ASP A 209 16.55 -12.04 -1.22
C ASP A 209 17.93 -11.75 -0.59
N LYS A 210 18.82 -11.06 -1.32
CA LYS A 210 20.15 -10.73 -0.82
C LYS A 210 20.06 -9.97 0.52
N TYR A 211 20.82 -10.45 1.50
CA TYR A 211 20.87 -9.93 2.88
C TYR A 211 19.58 -10.06 3.73
N VAL A 212 18.59 -10.84 3.29
CA VAL A 212 17.45 -11.20 4.15
C VAL A 212 17.93 -12.14 5.28
N PRO A 213 17.52 -11.96 6.54
CA PRO A 213 16.60 -10.96 7.06
C PRO A 213 17.25 -9.65 7.57
N MET A 214 18.58 -9.51 7.50
CA MET A 214 19.29 -8.33 8.02
C MET A 214 18.82 -7.03 7.35
N VAL A 215 18.63 -7.07 6.03
CA VAL A 215 17.85 -6.08 5.29
C VAL A 215 16.48 -6.68 5.08
N SER A 216 15.42 -5.97 5.49
CA SER A 216 14.07 -6.53 5.55
C SER A 216 13.63 -7.17 4.24
N ASP A 217 12.93 -8.30 4.34
CA ASP A 217 12.24 -8.92 3.21
C ASP A 217 11.00 -8.11 2.82
N GLU A 218 10.29 -7.58 3.80
CA GLU A 218 9.17 -6.68 3.56
C GLU A 218 9.66 -5.33 3.09
N VAL A 219 9.04 -4.84 2.01
CA VAL A 219 9.21 -3.50 1.46
C VAL A 219 7.85 -2.83 1.35
N GLU A 220 7.78 -1.56 1.74
CA GLU A 220 6.60 -0.72 1.62
C GLU A 220 6.65 0.05 0.31
N VAL A 221 5.73 -0.23 -0.62
CA VAL A 221 5.57 0.54 -1.86
C VAL A 221 4.59 1.67 -1.62
N ARG A 222 4.92 2.86 -2.12
CA ARG A 222 4.06 4.06 -2.14
C ARG A 222 4.00 4.62 -3.53
N ILE A 223 2.80 5.01 -3.93
CA ILE A 223 2.49 5.55 -5.25
C ILE A 223 1.68 6.82 -5.06
N GLU A 224 2.11 7.92 -5.67
CA GLU A 224 1.38 9.18 -5.75
C GLU A 224 1.34 9.60 -7.21
N ILE A 225 0.15 9.73 -7.79
CA ILE A 225 0.00 10.01 -9.22
C ILE A 225 -1.15 10.97 -9.51
N GLU A 226 -0.93 11.83 -10.51
CA GLU A 226 -1.99 12.58 -11.17
C GLU A 226 -2.22 12.03 -12.57
N LEU A 227 -3.48 11.81 -12.91
CA LEU A 227 -3.93 11.18 -14.14
C LEU A 227 -4.87 12.12 -14.90
N PRO A 228 -4.38 13.03 -15.75
CA PRO A 228 -5.21 13.78 -16.66
C PRO A 228 -5.84 12.87 -17.72
N LYS A 229 -7.03 13.24 -18.19
CA LYS A 229 -7.69 12.56 -19.31
C LYS A 229 -6.83 12.66 -20.56
N ALA A 230 -6.58 11.52 -21.22
CA ALA A 230 -5.88 11.49 -22.49
C ALA A 230 -6.69 12.23 -23.58
N LYS A 231 -5.98 12.88 -24.52
CA LYS A 231 -6.56 13.59 -25.64
C LYS A 231 -7.15 12.64 -26.69
#